data_4e6748ca8b10a09fd965db08a44cae68
#
_entry.id   4e6748ca8b10a09fd965db08a44cae68
#
_cell.length_a   1.000
_cell.length_b   1.000
_cell.length_c   1.000
_cell.angle_alpha   90.00
_cell.angle_beta   90.00
_cell.angle_gamma   90.00
#
_symmetry.space_group_name_H-M   'P 1'
#
loop_
_entity.id
_entity.type
_entity.pdbx_description
1 polymer ?
#
loop_
_entity_poly.entity_id
_entity_poly.type
_entity_poly.pdbx_seq_one_letter_code
_entity_poly.pdbx_strand_id
1 'polypeptide(L)'
;GRNKTGVFDLKVKRDGQTVTLKDFPMERAEYTDQQGQTYTGFGLMFGAEEATVGSRLRYSWNNAVDFVRIVRLSLQMLVTGEAGLKDVSGPVGIVSTITDVGEQAESASAAVENIAYLAALLAVNLAVMNLLPLPALDGGKIFFLVVNALCMLTIRKKIPEKFESYVHLAGFALLMLLMLVITFQDVWKLFQ
;
A
#
# COMPACT_ATOMS: atom_id res chain seq x y z
N GLY A 1 -5.85 0.98 14.91
CA GLY A 1 -6.33 -0.01 15.88
C GLY A 1 -7.46 -0.82 15.29
N ARG A 2 -7.35 -2.14 15.30
CA ARG A 2 -8.47 -3.03 14.93
C ARG A 2 -9.60 -2.81 15.92
N ASN A 3 -10.73 -2.32 15.44
CA ASN A 3 -11.94 -2.23 16.25
C ASN A 3 -12.45 -3.66 16.49
N LYS A 4 -12.27 -4.16 17.72
CA LYS A 4 -12.71 -5.52 18.13
C LYS A 4 -14.18 -5.56 18.57
N THR A 5 -14.82 -4.39 18.71
CA THR A 5 -16.19 -4.28 19.26
C THR A 5 -17.27 -4.32 18.19
N GLY A 6 -16.93 -4.21 16.90
CA GLY A 6 -17.91 -4.16 15.81
C GLY A 6 -18.79 -2.90 15.78
N VAL A 7 -18.47 -1.91 16.62
CA VAL A 7 -19.22 -0.66 16.75
C VAL A 7 -18.44 0.48 16.10
N PHE A 8 -19.08 1.27 15.25
CA PHE A 8 -18.46 2.33 14.46
C PHE A 8 -19.24 3.63 14.53
N ASP A 9 -18.52 4.75 14.49
CA ASP A 9 -19.13 6.06 14.26
C ASP A 9 -19.23 6.30 12.75
N LEU A 10 -20.44 6.39 12.25
CA LEU A 10 -20.72 6.62 10.83
C LEU A 10 -21.14 8.07 10.61
N LYS A 11 -20.50 8.73 9.64
CA LYS A 11 -20.94 10.02 9.11
C LYS A 11 -21.65 9.79 7.79
N VAL A 12 -22.95 10.03 7.77
CA VAL A 12 -23.80 9.89 6.58
C VAL A 12 -24.33 11.26 6.15
N LYS A 13 -24.43 11.48 4.84
CA LYS A 13 -25.07 12.66 4.30
C LYS A 13 -26.51 12.31 3.96
N ARG A 14 -27.47 12.91 4.68
CA ARG A 14 -28.91 12.72 4.47
C ARG A 14 -29.56 14.07 4.26
N ASP A 15 -30.32 14.23 3.18
CA ASP A 15 -31.03 15.47 2.83
C ASP A 15 -30.14 16.73 2.85
N GLY A 16 -28.88 16.59 2.35
CA GLY A 16 -27.87 17.66 2.33
C GLY A 16 -27.21 17.96 3.66
N GLN A 17 -27.62 17.34 4.76
CA GLN A 17 -27.04 17.50 6.09
C GLN A 17 -26.13 16.29 6.45
N THR A 18 -25.05 16.58 7.19
CA THR A 18 -24.19 15.50 7.71
C THR A 18 -24.69 15.06 9.07
N VAL A 19 -25.16 13.83 9.14
CA VAL A 19 -25.61 13.18 10.38
C VAL A 19 -24.51 12.23 10.86
N THR A 20 -24.15 12.33 12.15
CA THR A 20 -23.22 11.39 12.78
C THR A 20 -23.99 10.37 13.60
N LEU A 21 -23.93 9.12 13.20
CA LEU A 21 -24.48 7.99 13.95
C LEU A 21 -23.34 7.46 14.84
N LYS A 22 -23.45 7.65 16.15
CA LYS A 22 -22.48 7.14 17.10
C LYS A 22 -22.84 5.70 17.50
N ASP A 23 -21.82 4.92 17.78
CA ASP A 23 -21.96 3.55 18.30
C ASP A 23 -22.83 2.65 17.41
N PHE A 24 -22.76 2.83 16.07
CA PHE A 24 -23.55 2.04 15.13
C PHE A 24 -22.98 0.61 15.06
N PRO A 25 -23.77 -0.43 15.43
CA PRO A 25 -23.31 -1.80 15.34
C PRO A 25 -23.26 -2.24 13.88
N MET A 26 -22.09 -2.68 13.41
CA MET A 26 -21.93 -3.26 12.09
C MET A 26 -21.68 -4.76 12.25
N GLU A 27 -22.73 -5.55 12.06
CA GLU A 27 -22.63 -7.01 12.03
C GLU A 27 -22.51 -7.50 10.58
N ARG A 28 -21.70 -8.53 10.39
CA ARG A 28 -21.61 -9.20 9.10
C ARG A 28 -22.83 -10.11 8.93
N ALA A 29 -23.52 -10.00 7.81
CA ALA A 29 -24.61 -10.86 7.42
C ALA A 29 -24.33 -11.46 6.04
N GLU A 30 -24.97 -12.58 5.75
CA GLU A 30 -24.93 -13.18 4.41
C GLU A 30 -25.93 -12.50 3.51
N TYR A 31 -25.47 -12.08 2.34
CA TYR A 31 -26.27 -11.46 1.28
C TYR A 31 -26.14 -12.29 0.02
N THR A 32 -27.24 -12.45 -0.69
CA THR A 32 -27.28 -13.09 -2.01
C THR A 32 -27.47 -12.03 -3.07
N ASP A 33 -26.60 -11.97 -4.04
CA ASP A 33 -26.72 -11.05 -5.17
C ASP A 33 -27.79 -11.48 -6.18
N GLN A 34 -28.03 -10.66 -7.21
CA GLN A 34 -29.01 -10.95 -8.25
C GLN A 34 -28.63 -12.14 -9.14
N GLN A 35 -27.38 -12.59 -9.06
CA GLN A 35 -26.85 -13.75 -9.80
C GLN A 35 -26.86 -15.04 -8.96
N GLY A 36 -27.37 -14.96 -7.70
CA GLY A 36 -27.49 -16.12 -6.80
C GLY A 36 -26.19 -16.44 -6.04
N GLN A 37 -25.16 -15.56 -6.09
CA GLN A 37 -23.94 -15.74 -5.32
C GLN A 37 -24.12 -15.19 -3.91
N THR A 38 -23.77 -15.99 -2.91
CA THR A 38 -23.84 -15.61 -1.50
C THR A 38 -22.48 -15.04 -1.05
N TYR A 39 -22.50 -13.85 -0.49
CA TYR A 39 -21.32 -13.20 0.09
C TYR A 39 -21.62 -12.68 1.49
N THR A 40 -20.59 -12.62 2.32
CA THR A 40 -20.69 -12.07 3.68
C THR A 40 -20.24 -10.61 3.68
N GLY A 41 -21.12 -9.71 4.08
CA GLY A 41 -20.86 -8.28 4.08
C GLY A 41 -21.59 -7.52 5.18
N PHE A 42 -21.44 -6.20 5.21
CA PHE A 42 -22.09 -5.33 6.18
C PHE A 42 -23.40 -4.70 5.66
N GLY A 43 -23.89 -5.11 4.50
CA GLY A 43 -25.11 -4.57 3.89
C GLY A 43 -25.02 -3.11 3.42
N LEU A 44 -23.81 -2.59 3.27
CA LEU A 44 -23.61 -1.24 2.77
C LEU A 44 -23.59 -1.26 1.24
N MET A 45 -24.55 -0.57 0.64
CA MET A 45 -24.55 -0.33 -0.80
C MET A 45 -24.04 1.10 -1.03
N PHE A 46 -22.96 1.21 -1.79
CA PHE A 46 -22.40 2.50 -2.19
C PHE A 46 -23.05 2.92 -3.51
N GLY A 47 -23.68 4.09 -3.52
CA GLY A 47 -24.21 4.68 -4.75
C GLY A 47 -23.07 5.23 -5.63
N ALA A 48 -23.29 5.24 -6.95
CA ALA A 48 -22.40 5.90 -7.87
C ALA A 48 -22.55 7.44 -7.73
N GLU A 49 -21.44 8.15 -7.57
CA GLU A 49 -21.40 9.61 -7.63
C GLU A 49 -21.26 10.05 -9.10
N GLU A 50 -21.94 11.13 -9.49
CA GLU A 50 -21.79 11.67 -10.84
C GLU A 50 -20.33 12.03 -11.15
N ALA A 51 -19.87 11.60 -12.32
CA ALA A 51 -18.47 11.72 -12.74
C ALA A 51 -18.15 13.15 -13.22
N THR A 52 -18.12 14.12 -12.32
CA THR A 52 -17.63 15.48 -12.58
C THR A 52 -16.10 15.54 -12.47
N VAL A 53 -15.47 16.57 -13.06
CA VAL A 53 -14.01 16.77 -12.93
C VAL A 53 -13.61 16.88 -11.45
N GLY A 54 -14.43 17.58 -10.63
CA GLY A 54 -14.16 17.71 -9.20
C GLY A 54 -14.25 16.40 -8.44
N SER A 55 -15.25 15.56 -8.73
CA SER A 55 -15.39 14.26 -8.09
C SER A 55 -14.24 13.30 -8.49
N ARG A 56 -13.81 13.34 -9.76
CA ARG A 56 -12.65 12.55 -10.24
C ARG A 56 -11.36 12.96 -9.55
N LEU A 57 -11.05 14.24 -9.44
CA LEU A 57 -9.86 14.73 -8.74
C LEU A 57 -9.88 14.36 -7.26
N ARG A 58 -11.03 14.52 -6.59
CA ARG A 58 -11.20 14.12 -5.19
C ARG A 58 -11.02 12.61 -5.00
N TYR A 59 -11.59 11.81 -5.89
CA TYR A 59 -11.42 10.35 -5.88
C TYR A 59 -9.95 9.95 -6.05
N SER A 60 -9.26 10.52 -7.05
CA SER A 60 -7.83 10.24 -7.28
C SER A 60 -6.97 10.63 -6.08
N TRP A 61 -7.24 11.79 -5.46
CA TRP A 61 -6.55 12.21 -4.25
C TRP A 61 -6.77 11.25 -3.08
N ASN A 62 -8.02 10.86 -2.84
CA ASN A 62 -8.37 9.93 -1.78
C ASN A 62 -7.69 8.57 -2.00
N ASN A 63 -7.70 8.05 -3.23
CA ASN A 63 -6.99 6.81 -3.58
C ASN A 63 -5.49 6.90 -3.32
N ALA A 64 -4.84 8.01 -3.69
CA ALA A 64 -3.42 8.20 -3.41
C ALA A 64 -3.13 8.18 -1.91
N VAL A 65 -3.97 8.84 -1.09
CA VAL A 65 -3.85 8.81 0.38
C VAL A 65 -4.08 7.41 0.93
N ASP A 66 -5.06 6.68 0.40
CA ASP A 66 -5.36 5.31 0.84
C ASP A 66 -4.24 4.34 0.45
N PHE A 67 -3.59 4.51 -0.70
CA PHE A 67 -2.40 3.75 -1.07
C PHE A 67 -1.26 3.95 -0.05
N VAL A 68 -1.00 5.20 0.35
CA VAL A 68 0.00 5.49 1.40
C VAL A 68 -0.37 4.81 2.73
N ARG A 69 -1.66 4.80 3.09
CA ARG A 69 -2.15 4.10 4.30
C ARG A 69 -1.95 2.59 4.20
N ILE A 70 -2.24 1.99 3.05
CA ILE A 70 -2.03 0.55 2.79
C ILE A 70 -0.55 0.20 2.95
N VAL A 71 0.36 0.97 2.33
CA VAL A 71 1.80 0.76 2.46
C VAL A 71 2.24 0.83 3.92
N ARG A 72 1.77 1.85 4.66
CA ARG A 72 2.07 1.97 6.09
C ARG A 72 1.60 0.77 6.90
N LEU A 73 0.38 0.28 6.65
CA LEU A 73 -0.17 -0.89 7.32
C LEU A 73 0.63 -2.14 6.99
N SER A 74 1.01 -2.34 5.72
CA SER A 74 1.83 -3.47 5.28
C SER A 74 3.20 -3.47 5.97
N LEU A 75 3.85 -2.32 6.05
CA LEU A 75 5.11 -2.17 6.79
C LEU A 75 4.94 -2.45 8.29
N GLN A 76 3.84 -2.00 8.88
CA GLN A 76 3.54 -2.28 10.29
C GLN A 76 3.34 -3.78 10.51
N MET A 77 2.61 -4.48 9.63
CA MET A 77 2.39 -5.92 9.71
C MET A 77 3.72 -6.72 9.58
N LEU A 78 4.63 -6.27 8.73
CA LEU A 78 5.97 -6.85 8.61
C LEU A 78 6.78 -6.67 9.91
N VAL A 79 6.77 -5.47 10.50
CA VAL A 79 7.52 -5.18 11.74
C VAL A 79 6.92 -5.89 12.96
N THR A 80 5.59 -6.02 13.02
CA THR A 80 4.91 -6.74 14.12
C THR A 80 4.95 -8.26 13.96
N GLY A 81 5.43 -8.77 12.82
CA GLY A 81 5.46 -10.21 12.52
C GLY A 81 4.10 -10.82 12.19
N GLU A 82 3.07 -9.97 11.97
CA GLU A 82 1.74 -10.42 11.51
C GLU A 82 1.78 -10.87 10.04
N ALA A 83 2.70 -10.32 9.24
CA ALA A 83 3.03 -10.77 7.89
C ALA A 83 4.47 -11.28 7.85
N GLY A 84 4.69 -12.38 7.12
CA GLY A 84 6.01 -12.96 6.92
C GLY A 84 6.59 -12.63 5.55
N LEU A 85 7.87 -12.98 5.33
CA LEU A 85 8.51 -12.85 4.02
C LEU A 85 7.79 -13.64 2.92
N LYS A 86 7.02 -14.67 3.28
CA LYS A 86 6.22 -15.46 2.33
C LYS A 86 5.04 -14.69 1.74
N ASP A 87 4.59 -13.65 2.44
CA ASP A 87 3.47 -12.80 2.04
C ASP A 87 3.92 -11.62 1.17
N VAL A 88 5.24 -11.45 1.02
CA VAL A 88 5.83 -10.44 0.14
C VAL A 88 5.94 -11.01 -1.26
N SER A 89 5.40 -10.29 -2.23
CA SER A 89 5.55 -10.62 -3.66
C SER A 89 6.79 -9.95 -4.22
N GLY A 90 7.60 -10.72 -4.91
CA GLY A 90 8.73 -10.21 -5.68
C GLY A 90 8.35 -9.93 -7.13
N PRO A 91 9.36 -9.71 -8.01
CA PRO A 91 9.11 -9.37 -9.41
C PRO A 91 8.25 -10.40 -10.16
N VAL A 92 8.43 -11.68 -9.89
CA VAL A 92 7.67 -12.75 -10.54
C VAL A 92 6.22 -12.76 -10.05
N GLY A 93 5.98 -12.59 -8.75
CA GLY A 93 4.65 -12.50 -8.18
C GLY A 93 3.89 -11.26 -8.66
N ILE A 94 4.59 -10.13 -8.86
CA ILE A 94 3.98 -8.92 -9.45
C ILE A 94 3.52 -9.18 -10.89
N VAL A 95 4.37 -9.81 -11.71
CA VAL A 95 4.00 -10.15 -13.10
C VAL A 95 2.80 -11.10 -13.13
N SER A 96 2.78 -12.14 -12.28
CA SER A 96 1.63 -13.03 -12.15
C SER A 96 0.36 -12.25 -11.80
N THR A 97 0.41 -11.38 -10.79
CA THR A 97 -0.75 -10.56 -10.39
C THR A 97 -1.25 -9.68 -11.52
N ILE A 98 -0.36 -9.06 -12.31
CA ILE A 98 -0.75 -8.25 -13.47
C ILE A 98 -1.46 -9.10 -14.53
N THR A 99 -0.95 -10.30 -14.78
CA THR A 99 -1.55 -11.24 -15.73
C THR A 99 -2.94 -11.68 -15.26
N ASP A 100 -3.06 -12.09 -13.99
CA ASP A 100 -4.31 -12.54 -13.39
C ASP A 100 -5.39 -11.43 -13.43
N VAL A 101 -5.01 -10.19 -13.11
CA VAL A 101 -5.90 -9.02 -13.18
C VAL A 101 -6.35 -8.73 -14.61
N GLY A 102 -5.47 -8.93 -15.60
CA GLY A 102 -5.81 -8.78 -17.01
C GLY A 102 -6.76 -9.85 -17.51
N GLU A 103 -6.50 -11.12 -17.15
CA GLU A 103 -7.29 -12.27 -17.60
C GLU A 103 -8.68 -12.35 -16.96
N GLN A 104 -8.82 -11.90 -15.69
CA GLN A 104 -10.10 -11.89 -14.97
C GLN A 104 -10.98 -10.69 -15.31
N ALA A 105 -10.51 -9.77 -16.15
CA ALA A 105 -11.29 -8.60 -16.52
C ALA A 105 -12.42 -8.95 -17.50
N GLU A 106 -13.62 -8.44 -17.25
CA GLU A 106 -14.81 -8.68 -18.07
C GLU A 106 -14.71 -8.11 -19.49
N SER A 107 -13.83 -7.15 -19.71
CA SER A 107 -13.60 -6.49 -21.00
C SER A 107 -12.17 -5.95 -21.10
N ALA A 108 -11.72 -5.70 -22.34
CA ALA A 108 -10.40 -5.09 -22.58
C ALA A 108 -10.26 -3.71 -21.91
N SER A 109 -11.32 -2.90 -21.87
CA SER A 109 -11.30 -1.62 -21.18
C SER A 109 -11.18 -1.77 -19.66
N ALA A 110 -11.87 -2.75 -19.06
CA ALA A 110 -11.76 -3.07 -17.65
C ALA A 110 -10.36 -3.60 -17.31
N ALA A 111 -9.76 -4.41 -18.20
CA ALA A 111 -8.38 -4.88 -18.03
C ALA A 111 -7.39 -3.71 -17.96
N VAL A 112 -7.48 -2.76 -18.88
CA VAL A 112 -6.62 -1.57 -18.90
C VAL A 112 -6.81 -0.73 -17.64
N GLU A 113 -8.05 -0.51 -17.19
CA GLU A 113 -8.34 0.25 -15.97
C GLU A 113 -7.77 -0.43 -14.72
N ASN A 114 -7.98 -1.73 -14.59
CA ASN A 114 -7.48 -2.52 -13.45
C ASN A 114 -5.94 -2.56 -13.41
N ILE A 115 -5.30 -2.75 -14.57
CA ILE A 115 -3.83 -2.73 -14.67
C ILE A 115 -3.28 -1.32 -14.36
N ALA A 116 -3.93 -0.26 -14.85
CA ALA A 116 -3.52 1.12 -14.55
C ALA A 116 -3.66 1.42 -13.04
N TYR A 117 -4.73 0.96 -12.40
CA TYR A 117 -4.92 1.08 -10.94
C TYR A 117 -3.82 0.34 -10.17
N LEU A 118 -3.51 -0.89 -10.56
CA LEU A 118 -2.42 -1.66 -9.96
C LEU A 118 -1.06 -0.99 -10.16
N ALA A 119 -0.78 -0.47 -11.36
CA ALA A 119 0.45 0.28 -11.65
C ALA A 119 0.56 1.54 -10.79
N ALA A 120 -0.55 2.27 -10.58
CA ALA A 120 -0.58 3.42 -9.69
C ALA A 120 -0.29 3.03 -8.23
N LEU A 121 -0.87 1.94 -7.75
CA LEU A 121 -0.60 1.39 -6.41
C LEU A 121 0.88 1.03 -6.24
N LEU A 122 1.47 0.34 -7.23
CA LEU A 122 2.89 -0.02 -7.21
C LEU A 122 3.80 1.21 -7.24
N ALA A 123 3.46 2.22 -8.05
CA ALA A 123 4.22 3.47 -8.12
C ALA A 123 4.21 4.23 -6.79
N VAL A 124 3.06 4.34 -6.12
CA VAL A 124 2.96 4.96 -4.79
C VAL A 124 3.72 4.14 -3.75
N ASN A 125 3.61 2.81 -3.80
CA ASN A 125 4.37 1.93 -2.91
C ASN A 125 5.88 2.17 -3.06
N LEU A 126 6.39 2.17 -4.29
CA LEU A 126 7.80 2.44 -4.58
C LEU A 126 8.23 3.84 -4.10
N ALA A 127 7.40 4.85 -4.30
CA ALA A 127 7.69 6.22 -3.83
C ALA A 127 7.79 6.28 -2.31
N VAL A 128 6.85 5.68 -1.59
CA VAL A 128 6.86 5.63 -0.11
C VAL A 128 8.06 4.84 0.40
N MET A 129 8.36 3.68 -0.20
CA MET A 129 9.52 2.87 0.18
C MET A 129 10.82 3.63 -0.05
N ASN A 130 10.95 4.37 -1.15
CA ASN A 130 12.14 5.17 -1.44
C ASN A 130 12.34 6.35 -0.47
N LEU A 131 11.30 6.81 0.21
CA LEU A 131 11.39 7.85 1.25
C LEU A 131 11.79 7.31 2.63
N LEU A 132 11.80 5.98 2.82
CA LEU A 132 12.25 5.41 4.09
C LEU A 132 13.74 5.68 4.32
N PRO A 133 14.16 5.92 5.58
CA PRO A 133 15.56 6.20 5.93
C PRO A 133 16.43 4.93 5.87
N LEU A 134 16.33 4.19 4.77
CA LEU A 134 17.08 2.96 4.54
C LEU A 134 18.29 3.22 3.64
N PRO A 135 19.44 2.60 3.93
CA PRO A 135 20.59 2.66 3.03
C PRO A 135 20.21 2.17 1.62
N ALA A 136 20.87 2.72 0.60
CA ALA A 136 20.65 2.48 -0.83
C ALA A 136 19.38 3.13 -1.42
N LEU A 137 18.44 3.63 -0.62
CA LEU A 137 17.27 4.37 -1.06
C LEU A 137 17.51 5.90 -0.96
N ASP A 138 16.67 6.70 -1.64
CA ASP A 138 16.79 8.16 -1.62
C ASP A 138 16.54 8.74 -0.22
N GLY A 139 15.62 8.16 0.54
CA GLY A 139 15.39 8.50 1.94
C GLY A 139 16.62 8.31 2.83
N GLY A 140 17.46 7.32 2.53
CA GLY A 140 18.74 7.13 3.21
C GLY A 140 19.71 8.29 2.95
N LYS A 141 19.79 8.82 1.72
CA LYS A 141 20.59 10.01 1.41
C LYS A 141 20.07 11.24 2.12
N ILE A 142 18.75 11.44 2.11
CA ILE A 142 18.11 12.54 2.85
C ILE A 142 18.43 12.42 4.34
N PHE A 143 18.35 11.23 4.91
CA PHE A 143 18.70 10.96 6.30
C PHE A 143 20.15 11.37 6.60
N PHE A 144 21.12 10.95 5.79
CA PHE A 144 22.53 11.35 5.97
C PHE A 144 22.74 12.85 5.82
N LEU A 145 22.03 13.53 4.91
CA LEU A 145 22.06 14.99 4.79
C LEU A 145 21.59 15.67 6.07
N VAL A 146 20.47 15.22 6.65
CA VAL A 146 19.94 15.75 7.90
C VAL A 146 20.91 15.50 9.06
N VAL A 147 21.45 14.27 9.17
CA VAL A 147 22.42 13.92 10.21
C VAL A 147 23.70 14.75 10.06
N ASN A 148 24.22 14.93 8.84
CA ASN A 148 25.37 15.77 8.59
C ASN A 148 25.12 17.24 8.97
N ALA A 149 23.92 17.77 8.68
CA ALA A 149 23.54 19.12 9.09
C ALA A 149 23.52 19.27 10.63
N LEU A 150 22.93 18.30 11.32
CA LEU A 150 22.90 18.27 12.79
C LEU A 150 24.31 18.13 13.40
N CYS A 151 25.15 17.25 12.84
CA CYS A 151 26.54 17.09 13.27
C CYS A 151 27.35 18.40 13.08
N MET A 152 27.13 19.11 11.98
CA MET A 152 27.78 20.39 11.74
C MET A 152 27.35 21.48 12.75
N LEU A 153 26.08 21.48 13.14
CA LEU A 153 25.56 22.43 14.14
C LEU A 153 26.06 22.09 15.55
N THR A 154 26.25 20.83 15.90
CA THR A 154 26.53 20.36 17.27
C THR A 154 28.04 20.13 17.50
N ILE A 155 28.68 19.36 16.61
CA ILE A 155 30.05 18.86 16.78
C ILE A 155 31.01 19.53 15.81
N ARG A 156 30.51 20.32 14.85
CA ARG A 156 31.27 20.97 13.77
C ARG A 156 32.13 20.03 12.94
N LYS A 157 31.73 18.74 12.83
CA LYS A 157 32.36 17.72 11.99
C LYS A 157 31.32 17.06 11.11
N LYS A 158 31.69 16.81 9.85
CA LYS A 158 30.88 16.01 8.91
C LYS A 158 31.22 14.54 9.04
N ILE A 159 30.24 13.68 8.76
CA ILE A 159 30.47 12.26 8.56
C ILE A 159 31.32 12.10 7.29
N PRO A 160 32.37 11.26 7.30
CA PRO A 160 33.20 11.03 6.11
C PRO A 160 32.35 10.44 4.97
N GLU A 161 32.49 10.98 3.77
CA GLU A 161 31.77 10.51 2.57
C GLU A 161 32.01 9.01 2.28
N LYS A 162 33.22 8.52 2.61
CA LYS A 162 33.54 7.09 2.48
C LYS A 162 32.65 6.22 3.37
N PHE A 163 32.34 6.66 4.59
CA PHE A 163 31.47 5.94 5.51
C PHE A 163 30.05 5.87 4.96
N GLU A 164 29.52 6.99 4.49
CA GLU A 164 28.19 7.06 3.85
C GLU A 164 28.14 6.11 2.64
N SER A 165 29.15 6.14 1.77
CA SER A 165 29.26 5.25 0.60
C SER A 165 29.26 3.77 0.99
N TYR A 166 30.00 3.38 2.02
CA TYR A 166 30.03 2.00 2.49
C TYR A 166 28.68 1.55 3.07
N VAL A 167 28.00 2.42 3.82
CA VAL A 167 26.67 2.11 4.36
C VAL A 167 25.66 1.92 3.22
N HIS A 168 25.70 2.79 2.19
CA HIS A 168 24.83 2.65 1.02
C HIS A 168 25.15 1.38 0.21
N LEU A 169 26.42 1.05 0.04
CA LEU A 169 26.85 -0.17 -0.67
C LEU A 169 26.39 -1.43 0.07
N ALA A 170 26.58 -1.48 1.39
CA ALA A 170 26.13 -2.60 2.22
C ALA A 170 24.60 -2.75 2.19
N GLY A 171 23.86 -1.63 2.27
CA GLY A 171 22.40 -1.64 2.13
C GLY A 171 21.94 -2.12 0.76
N PHE A 172 22.61 -1.69 -0.31
CA PHE A 172 22.34 -2.17 -1.66
C PHE A 172 22.56 -3.69 -1.80
N ALA A 173 23.69 -4.19 -1.29
CA ALA A 173 23.98 -5.61 -1.32
C ALA A 173 22.94 -6.44 -0.53
N LEU A 174 22.47 -5.92 0.63
CA LEU A 174 21.43 -6.54 1.43
C LEU A 174 20.08 -6.57 0.69
N LEU A 175 19.68 -5.45 0.05
CA LEU A 175 18.46 -5.38 -0.74
C LEU A 175 18.51 -6.32 -1.94
N MET A 176 19.63 -6.40 -2.63
CA MET A 176 19.83 -7.35 -3.74
C MET A 176 19.71 -8.80 -3.27
N LEU A 177 20.32 -9.14 -2.13
CA LEU A 177 20.18 -10.47 -1.54
C LEU A 177 18.74 -10.80 -1.18
N LEU A 178 18.03 -9.86 -0.54
CA LEU A 178 16.62 -10.00 -0.19
C LEU A 178 15.76 -10.21 -1.44
N MET A 179 16.01 -9.42 -2.50
CA MET A 179 15.29 -9.53 -3.78
C MET A 179 15.52 -10.93 -4.41
N LEU A 180 16.73 -11.44 -4.37
CA LEU A 180 17.04 -12.79 -4.86
C LEU A 180 16.28 -13.87 -4.08
N VAL A 181 16.25 -13.76 -2.75
CA VAL A 181 15.52 -14.72 -1.89
C VAL A 181 14.02 -14.70 -2.21
N ILE A 182 13.41 -13.50 -2.32
CA ILE A 182 11.98 -13.36 -2.63
C ILE A 182 11.68 -13.89 -4.04
N THR A 183 12.52 -13.54 -5.03
CA THR A 183 12.35 -14.05 -6.40
C THR A 183 12.43 -15.58 -6.44
N PHE A 184 13.36 -16.17 -5.70
CA PHE A 184 13.43 -17.63 -5.59
C PHE A 184 12.17 -18.23 -4.97
N GLN A 185 11.63 -17.60 -3.92
CA GLN A 185 10.36 -18.04 -3.31
C GLN A 185 9.18 -17.92 -4.28
N ASP A 186 9.09 -16.83 -5.05
CA ASP A 186 8.03 -16.67 -6.06
C ASP A 186 8.09 -17.76 -7.12
N VAL A 187 9.30 -18.02 -7.65
CA VAL A 187 9.49 -19.11 -8.64
C VAL A 187 9.11 -20.46 -8.03
N TRP A 188 9.51 -20.71 -6.77
CA TRP A 188 9.15 -21.96 -6.10
C TRP A 188 7.65 -22.16 -5.96
N LYS A 189 6.89 -21.08 -5.67
CA LYS A 189 5.43 -21.11 -5.59
C LYS A 189 4.75 -21.49 -6.91
N LEU A 190 5.38 -21.21 -8.07
CA LEU A 190 4.82 -21.58 -9.39
C LEU A 190 4.87 -23.09 -9.67
N PHE A 191 5.67 -23.85 -8.92
CA PHE A 191 5.81 -25.30 -9.07
C PHE A 191 5.04 -26.10 -8.01
N GLN A 192 4.30 -25.43 -7.14
CA GLN A 192 3.46 -26.07 -6.12
C GLN A 192 1.97 -26.00 -6.48
#